data_0340e95a4585bb1c3b68add47d6428e8
#
_entry.id   0340e95a4585bb1c3b68add47d6428e8
#
_cell.length_a   1.000
_cell.length_b   1.000
_cell.length_c   1.000
_cell.angle_alpha   90.00
_cell.angle_beta   90.00
_cell.angle_gamma   90.00
#
_symmetry.space_group_name_H-M   'P 1'
#
loop_
_entity.id
_entity.type
_entity.pdbx_description
1 polymer ?
#
loop_
_entity_poly.entity_id
_entity_poly.type
_entity_poly.pdbx_seq_one_letter_code
_entity_poly.pdbx_strand_id
1 'polypeptide(L)'
;MKVAPSLLSADFMHLAKEIESVSNADFLHVDVMDGHYVPNLTMGPVVLENVTKMSKVPLDVHLMVENASFFVGLFAPLNPQIISIHAENEKHPHRVLQLIKNSGITPGVVLNLHTHEESLKYLLESVGLVLLMSVNPGFGGQKFLDLVLEKCLKVKELIKRYNPSCLLEVDGGVNDKNIFELQQAGVDVVVSGSYIFKSKDRKLAIEGLQNARQPLA
;
A
#
# COMPACT_ATOMS: atom_id res chain seq x y z
N MET A 1 -0.69 14.99 -0.15
CA MET A 1 -0.54 13.57 0.22
C MET A 1 -1.62 12.79 -0.49
N LYS A 2 -1.30 11.64 -1.10
CA LYS A 2 -2.31 10.70 -1.64
C LYS A 2 -2.77 9.76 -0.53
N VAL A 3 -4.01 9.30 -0.60
CA VAL A 3 -4.62 8.43 0.42
C VAL A 3 -5.22 7.19 -0.23
N ALA A 4 -4.88 6.03 0.32
CA ALA A 4 -5.33 4.71 -0.09
C ALA A 4 -6.05 4.00 1.09
N PRO A 5 -7.39 4.05 1.18
CA PRO A 5 -8.14 3.27 2.17
C PRO A 5 -7.92 1.77 1.97
N SER A 6 -7.48 1.04 3.04
CA SER A 6 -7.34 -0.41 2.97
C SER A 6 -8.67 -1.12 3.19
N LEU A 7 -9.09 -1.88 2.19
CA LEU A 7 -10.31 -2.71 2.25
C LEU A 7 -10.29 -3.77 3.35
N LEU A 8 -9.11 -4.12 3.88
CA LEU A 8 -8.99 -5.05 5.01
C LEU A 8 -9.79 -4.61 6.24
N SER A 9 -10.05 -3.30 6.38
CA SER A 9 -10.82 -2.71 7.48
C SER A 9 -12.29 -2.43 7.15
N ALA A 10 -12.75 -2.75 5.95
CA ALA A 10 -14.11 -2.53 5.49
C ALA A 10 -15.09 -3.60 6.03
N ASP A 11 -16.37 -3.30 6.02
CA ASP A 11 -17.42 -4.30 6.25
C ASP A 11 -17.66 -5.11 4.98
N PHE A 12 -17.13 -6.33 4.94
CA PHE A 12 -17.24 -7.23 3.79
C PHE A 12 -18.68 -7.66 3.48
N MET A 13 -19.61 -7.60 4.43
CA MET A 13 -21.03 -7.86 4.18
C MET A 13 -21.70 -6.75 3.35
N HIS A 14 -21.08 -5.55 3.32
CA HIS A 14 -21.59 -4.37 2.62
C HIS A 14 -20.55 -3.75 1.69
N LEU A 15 -19.63 -4.55 1.15
CA LEU A 15 -18.43 -4.10 0.43
C LEU A 15 -18.70 -3.04 -0.65
N ALA A 16 -19.81 -3.17 -1.37
CA ALA A 16 -20.22 -2.19 -2.37
C ALA A 16 -20.40 -0.76 -1.80
N LYS A 17 -21.09 -0.65 -0.66
CA LYS A 17 -21.32 0.62 0.02
C LYS A 17 -20.01 1.15 0.64
N GLU A 18 -19.18 0.25 1.12
CA GLU A 18 -17.87 0.58 1.67
C GLU A 18 -16.98 1.25 0.61
N ILE A 19 -16.91 0.67 -0.60
CA ILE A 19 -16.16 1.20 -1.74
C ILE A 19 -16.72 2.57 -2.17
N GLU A 20 -18.03 2.71 -2.30
CA GLU A 20 -18.67 3.97 -2.67
C GLU A 20 -18.37 5.08 -1.66
N SER A 21 -18.33 4.74 -0.36
CA SER A 21 -18.10 5.70 0.72
C SER A 21 -16.69 6.32 0.74
N VAL A 22 -15.72 5.70 0.05
CA VAL A 22 -14.33 6.14 -0.05
C VAL A 22 -13.96 6.60 -1.47
N SER A 23 -14.95 6.95 -2.29
CA SER A 23 -14.77 7.30 -3.71
C SER A 23 -13.98 8.58 -3.99
N ASN A 24 -13.66 9.38 -2.96
CA ASN A 24 -12.78 10.55 -3.04
C ASN A 24 -11.31 10.24 -2.70
N ALA A 25 -10.94 8.97 -2.52
CA ALA A 25 -9.57 8.53 -2.32
C ALA A 25 -8.77 8.53 -3.65
N ASP A 26 -7.45 8.50 -3.55
CA ASP A 26 -6.55 8.43 -4.71
C ASP A 26 -6.35 7.01 -5.22
N PHE A 27 -6.31 6.04 -4.30
CA PHE A 27 -6.24 4.61 -4.56
C PHE A 27 -7.19 3.85 -3.64
N LEU A 28 -7.47 2.60 -3.95
CA LEU A 28 -8.13 1.65 -3.08
C LEU A 28 -7.14 0.52 -2.79
N HIS A 29 -6.66 0.44 -1.56
CA HIS A 29 -5.63 -0.53 -1.15
C HIS A 29 -6.24 -1.89 -0.84
N VAL A 30 -5.63 -2.93 -1.39
CA VAL A 30 -6.12 -4.32 -1.29
C VAL A 30 -5.01 -5.22 -0.78
N ASP A 31 -5.15 -5.67 0.47
CA ASP A 31 -4.24 -6.59 1.14
C ASP A 31 -4.56 -8.04 0.76
N VAL A 32 -3.73 -8.68 -0.05
CA VAL A 32 -3.84 -10.08 -0.45
C VAL A 32 -2.90 -10.93 0.39
N MET A 33 -3.47 -11.89 1.13
CA MET A 33 -2.75 -12.76 2.05
C MET A 33 -3.08 -14.22 1.77
N ASP A 34 -2.06 -15.08 1.80
CA ASP A 34 -2.15 -16.51 1.47
C ASP A 34 -2.11 -17.48 2.66
N GLY A 35 -1.95 -16.94 3.87
CA GLY A 35 -1.82 -17.75 5.09
C GLY A 35 -0.45 -18.42 5.27
N HIS A 36 0.53 -18.12 4.38
CA HIS A 36 1.90 -18.63 4.45
C HIS A 36 2.88 -17.51 4.81
N TYR A 37 2.93 -16.45 4.02
CA TYR A 37 3.77 -15.30 4.33
C TYR A 37 3.35 -14.59 5.62
N VAL A 38 2.04 -14.46 5.84
CA VAL A 38 1.44 -13.92 7.07
C VAL A 38 0.38 -14.89 7.59
N PRO A 39 0.13 -14.96 8.93
CA PRO A 39 -0.81 -15.91 9.52
C PRO A 39 -2.28 -15.43 9.37
N ASN A 40 -2.67 -15.04 8.18
CA ASN A 40 -4.01 -14.56 7.84
C ASN A 40 -4.32 -14.86 6.38
N LEU A 41 -5.59 -15.01 6.05
CA LEU A 41 -6.13 -15.17 4.70
C LEU A 41 -7.08 -14.01 4.42
N THR A 42 -7.03 -13.46 3.21
CA THR A 42 -7.94 -12.39 2.82
C THR A 42 -8.68 -12.72 1.52
N MET A 43 -8.75 -11.79 0.58
CA MET A 43 -9.55 -11.92 -0.62
C MET A 43 -8.74 -12.42 -1.82
N GLY A 44 -9.39 -13.22 -2.66
CA GLY A 44 -8.86 -13.69 -3.94
C GLY A 44 -9.46 -12.97 -5.15
N PRO A 45 -9.09 -13.39 -6.39
CA PRO A 45 -9.54 -12.77 -7.64
C PRO A 45 -11.06 -12.68 -7.76
N VAL A 46 -11.82 -13.67 -7.29
CA VAL A 46 -13.29 -13.70 -7.35
C VAL A 46 -13.92 -12.47 -6.66
N VAL A 47 -13.33 -12.01 -5.55
CA VAL A 47 -13.81 -10.80 -4.87
C VAL A 47 -13.34 -9.56 -5.62
N LEU A 48 -12.04 -9.52 -6.02
CA LEU A 48 -11.46 -8.36 -6.70
C LEU A 48 -12.08 -8.08 -8.08
N GLU A 49 -12.50 -9.08 -8.81
CA GLU A 49 -13.25 -8.87 -10.07
C GLU A 49 -14.49 -7.99 -9.87
N ASN A 50 -15.19 -8.18 -8.75
CA ASN A 50 -16.36 -7.35 -8.42
C ASN A 50 -15.94 -5.97 -7.91
N VAL A 51 -14.90 -5.90 -7.08
CA VAL A 51 -14.33 -4.63 -6.61
C VAL A 51 -13.90 -3.77 -7.80
N THR A 52 -13.19 -4.33 -8.78
CA THR A 52 -12.73 -3.62 -9.99
C THR A 52 -13.89 -3.06 -10.81
N LYS A 53 -15.00 -3.82 -10.94
CA LYS A 53 -16.19 -3.37 -11.67
C LYS A 53 -16.94 -2.24 -10.98
N MET A 54 -16.84 -2.17 -9.67
CA MET A 54 -17.59 -1.22 -8.84
C MET A 54 -16.79 0.03 -8.49
N SER A 55 -15.46 -0.11 -8.32
CA SER A 55 -14.61 0.98 -7.93
C SER A 55 -14.33 1.93 -9.08
N LYS A 56 -14.50 3.23 -8.85
CA LYS A 56 -14.00 4.30 -9.72
C LYS A 56 -12.59 4.73 -9.33
N VAL A 57 -12.12 4.25 -8.19
CA VAL A 57 -10.80 4.52 -7.64
C VAL A 57 -9.85 3.41 -8.09
N PRO A 58 -8.67 3.73 -8.63
CA PRO A 58 -7.72 2.71 -9.08
C PRO A 58 -7.25 1.82 -7.93
N LEU A 59 -7.05 0.53 -8.22
CA LEU A 59 -6.62 -0.44 -7.22
C LEU A 59 -5.10 -0.41 -7.05
N ASP A 60 -4.67 -0.47 -5.81
CA ASP A 60 -3.32 -0.71 -5.36
C ASP A 60 -3.30 -2.06 -4.61
N VAL A 61 -2.70 -3.08 -5.23
CA VAL A 61 -2.73 -4.47 -4.74
C VAL A 61 -1.42 -4.80 -4.04
N HIS A 62 -1.49 -5.06 -2.75
CA HIS A 62 -0.36 -5.45 -1.91
C HIS A 62 -0.35 -6.96 -1.68
N LEU A 63 0.66 -7.65 -2.23
CA LEU A 63 0.78 -9.11 -2.16
C LEU A 63 1.65 -9.54 -0.97
N MET A 64 1.00 -10.00 0.10
CA MET A 64 1.61 -10.65 1.26
C MET A 64 1.53 -12.17 1.11
N VAL A 65 2.32 -12.73 0.18
CA VAL A 65 2.20 -14.11 -0.28
C VAL A 65 3.57 -14.75 -0.50
N GLU A 66 3.70 -16.08 -0.38
CA GLU A 66 4.97 -16.79 -0.59
C GLU A 66 5.38 -16.90 -2.07
N ASN A 67 4.43 -17.03 -2.99
CA ASN A 67 4.71 -17.19 -4.43
C ASN A 67 4.18 -15.98 -5.20
N ALA A 68 4.90 -14.86 -5.13
CA ALA A 68 4.48 -13.62 -5.75
C ALA A 68 4.25 -13.76 -7.26
N SER A 69 5.06 -14.52 -7.99
CA SER A 69 4.90 -14.69 -9.44
C SER A 69 3.57 -15.38 -9.80
N PHE A 70 3.14 -16.37 -9.04
CA PHE A 70 1.84 -17.02 -9.21
C PHE A 70 0.69 -16.04 -8.98
N PHE A 71 0.75 -15.29 -7.89
CA PHE A 71 -0.30 -14.32 -7.55
C PHE A 71 -0.34 -13.15 -8.54
N VAL A 72 0.80 -12.67 -9.03
CA VAL A 72 0.81 -11.68 -10.14
C VAL A 72 0.03 -12.22 -11.35
N GLY A 73 0.22 -13.48 -11.73
CA GLY A 73 -0.54 -14.11 -12.81
C GLY A 73 -2.06 -14.15 -12.59
N LEU A 74 -2.51 -14.23 -11.33
CA LEU A 74 -3.93 -14.21 -10.97
C LEU A 74 -4.54 -12.80 -10.94
N PHE A 75 -3.77 -11.80 -10.48
CA PHE A 75 -4.30 -10.46 -10.25
C PHE A 75 -4.04 -9.49 -11.41
N ALA A 76 -3.00 -9.69 -12.22
CA ALA A 76 -2.70 -8.84 -13.37
C ALA A 76 -3.86 -8.74 -14.38
N PRO A 77 -4.63 -9.83 -14.69
CA PRO A 77 -5.79 -9.73 -15.58
C PRO A 77 -6.89 -8.80 -15.08
N LEU A 78 -6.91 -8.46 -13.79
CA LEU A 78 -7.86 -7.51 -13.20
C LEU A 78 -7.47 -6.05 -13.45
N ASN A 79 -6.30 -5.82 -14.05
CA ASN A 79 -5.75 -4.51 -14.42
C ASN A 79 -5.72 -3.49 -13.26
N PRO A 80 -5.16 -3.85 -12.08
CA PRO A 80 -4.94 -2.86 -11.03
C PRO A 80 -3.92 -1.82 -11.49
N GLN A 81 -3.92 -0.64 -10.86
CA GLN A 81 -2.94 0.40 -11.16
C GLN A 81 -1.54 0.01 -10.67
N ILE A 82 -1.47 -0.64 -9.51
CA ILE A 82 -0.22 -1.02 -8.84
C ILE A 82 -0.35 -2.48 -8.37
N ILE A 83 0.74 -3.25 -8.45
CA ILE A 83 0.94 -4.49 -7.71
C ILE A 83 2.27 -4.40 -6.98
N SER A 84 2.24 -4.57 -5.66
CA SER A 84 3.40 -4.51 -4.78
C SER A 84 3.73 -5.88 -4.19
N ILE A 85 5.03 -6.25 -4.18
CA ILE A 85 5.53 -7.53 -3.66
C ILE A 85 6.59 -7.30 -2.59
N HIS A 86 6.62 -8.15 -1.56
CA HIS A 86 7.66 -8.12 -0.52
C HIS A 86 9.01 -8.58 -1.07
N ALA A 87 10.05 -7.75 -0.88
CA ALA A 87 11.41 -8.08 -1.31
C ALA A 87 12.01 -9.24 -0.51
N GLU A 88 11.59 -9.39 0.76
CA GLU A 88 12.11 -10.41 1.68
C GLU A 88 11.73 -11.83 1.31
N ASN A 89 10.57 -11.98 0.69
CA ASN A 89 9.98 -13.30 0.43
C ASN A 89 10.19 -13.78 -1.02
N GLU A 90 10.80 -12.96 -1.87
CA GLU A 90 11.01 -13.29 -3.26
C GLU A 90 12.51 -13.53 -3.57
N LYS A 91 12.85 -14.73 -4.05
CA LYS A 91 14.24 -15.09 -4.39
C LYS A 91 14.78 -14.28 -5.56
N HIS A 92 13.91 -13.85 -6.47
CA HIS A 92 14.25 -13.11 -7.67
C HIS A 92 13.32 -11.90 -7.86
N PRO A 93 13.32 -10.92 -6.93
CA PRO A 93 12.35 -9.82 -6.93
C PRO A 93 12.38 -9.04 -8.26
N HIS A 94 13.54 -8.77 -8.83
CA HIS A 94 13.65 -8.09 -10.12
C HIS A 94 12.85 -8.81 -11.23
N ARG A 95 12.88 -10.15 -11.29
CA ARG A 95 12.11 -10.93 -12.28
C ARG A 95 10.61 -10.73 -12.11
N VAL A 96 10.11 -10.75 -10.88
CA VAL A 96 8.67 -10.57 -10.61
C VAL A 96 8.23 -9.14 -10.89
N LEU A 97 9.05 -8.15 -10.55
CA LEU A 97 8.80 -6.74 -10.90
C LEU A 97 8.72 -6.55 -12.43
N GLN A 98 9.60 -7.22 -13.21
CA GLN A 98 9.49 -7.21 -14.67
C GLN A 98 8.21 -7.89 -15.18
N LEU A 99 7.75 -8.97 -14.54
CA LEU A 99 6.50 -9.63 -14.89
C LEU A 99 5.31 -8.65 -14.70
N ILE A 100 5.26 -7.94 -13.58
CA ILE A 100 4.24 -6.91 -13.32
C ILE A 100 4.30 -5.81 -14.38
N LYS A 101 5.49 -5.28 -14.66
CA LYS A 101 5.70 -4.23 -15.67
C LYS A 101 5.27 -4.66 -17.07
N ASN A 102 5.59 -5.89 -17.46
CA ASN A 102 5.22 -6.45 -18.78
C ASN A 102 3.70 -6.65 -18.91
N SER A 103 2.96 -6.72 -17.81
CA SER A 103 1.50 -6.75 -17.79
C SER A 103 0.87 -5.35 -17.89
N GLY A 104 1.67 -4.29 -18.06
CA GLY A 104 1.19 -2.90 -18.15
C GLY A 104 0.85 -2.26 -16.80
N ILE A 105 1.24 -2.90 -15.69
CA ILE A 105 0.91 -2.50 -14.32
C ILE A 105 2.15 -1.84 -13.69
N THR A 106 1.96 -0.86 -12.83
CA THR A 106 3.04 -0.23 -12.07
C THR A 106 3.59 -1.21 -11.03
N PRO A 107 4.89 -1.60 -11.11
CA PRO A 107 5.48 -2.47 -10.10
C PRO A 107 5.75 -1.72 -8.81
N GLY A 108 5.40 -2.34 -7.68
CA GLY A 108 5.75 -1.89 -6.34
C GLY A 108 6.66 -2.89 -5.62
N VAL A 109 7.55 -2.39 -4.79
CA VAL A 109 8.37 -3.21 -3.89
C VAL A 109 8.10 -2.84 -2.44
N VAL A 110 7.91 -3.84 -1.59
CA VAL A 110 7.57 -3.68 -0.17
C VAL A 110 8.76 -4.05 0.70
N LEU A 111 9.03 -3.26 1.73
CA LEU A 111 9.98 -3.59 2.79
C LEU A 111 9.30 -3.61 4.16
N ASN A 112 9.54 -4.68 4.92
CA ASN A 112 9.27 -4.72 6.36
C ASN A 112 10.19 -3.77 7.12
N LEU A 113 9.83 -3.42 8.35
CA LEU A 113 10.59 -2.49 9.16
C LEU A 113 12.06 -2.91 9.38
N HIS A 114 12.30 -4.21 9.55
CA HIS A 114 13.63 -4.78 9.81
C HIS A 114 14.54 -4.89 8.57
N THR A 115 13.99 -4.80 7.35
CA THR A 115 14.76 -4.95 6.12
C THR A 115 15.48 -3.66 5.79
N HIS A 116 16.78 -3.73 5.58
CA HIS A 116 17.62 -2.56 5.33
C HIS A 116 17.26 -1.88 3.99
N GLU A 117 17.14 -0.56 3.99
CA GLU A 117 16.72 0.25 2.85
C GLU A 117 17.65 0.16 1.63
N GLU A 118 18.94 -0.09 1.84
CA GLU A 118 19.92 -0.27 0.74
C GLU A 118 19.58 -1.48 -0.18
N SER A 119 18.76 -2.42 0.28
CA SER A 119 18.27 -3.52 -0.57
C SER A 119 17.47 -3.02 -1.79
N LEU A 120 16.92 -1.81 -1.72
CA LEU A 120 16.19 -1.17 -2.82
C LEU A 120 17.08 -0.68 -3.95
N LYS A 121 18.36 -0.39 -3.68
CA LYS A 121 19.26 0.31 -4.60
C LYS A 121 19.23 -0.22 -6.04
N TYR A 122 19.21 -1.53 -6.20
CA TYR A 122 19.22 -2.18 -7.52
C TYR A 122 17.82 -2.53 -8.04
N LEU A 123 16.76 -2.19 -7.30
CA LEU A 123 15.38 -2.42 -7.69
C LEU A 123 14.67 -1.11 -8.09
N LEU A 124 15.13 0.04 -7.61
CA LEU A 124 14.46 1.33 -7.77
C LEU A 124 14.19 1.73 -9.22
N GLU A 125 15.10 1.42 -10.16
CA GLU A 125 14.88 1.70 -11.59
C GLU A 125 13.76 0.86 -12.22
N SER A 126 13.37 -0.23 -11.55
CA SER A 126 12.37 -1.18 -12.03
C SER A 126 10.99 -0.99 -11.41
N VAL A 127 10.83 -0.07 -10.46
CA VAL A 127 9.58 0.13 -9.71
C VAL A 127 9.05 1.55 -9.85
N GLY A 128 7.74 1.71 -9.75
CA GLY A 128 7.07 3.01 -9.66
C GLY A 128 6.61 3.33 -8.24
N LEU A 129 6.71 2.36 -7.31
CA LEU A 129 6.33 2.55 -5.92
C LEU A 129 7.21 1.74 -4.98
N VAL A 130 7.60 2.34 -3.86
CA VAL A 130 8.17 1.66 -2.68
C VAL A 130 7.17 1.78 -1.55
N LEU A 131 6.73 0.64 -1.01
CA LEU A 131 5.87 0.56 0.17
C LEU A 131 6.70 0.18 1.40
N LEU A 132 6.61 0.95 2.48
CA LEU A 132 7.19 0.63 3.78
C LEU A 132 6.13 0.22 4.77
N MET A 133 6.31 -0.94 5.40
CA MET A 133 5.45 -1.37 6.49
C MET A 133 5.76 -0.59 7.76
N SER A 134 4.75 0.03 8.34
CA SER A 134 4.82 0.69 9.67
C SER A 134 4.18 -0.13 10.78
N VAL A 135 3.81 -1.37 10.48
CA VAL A 135 3.34 -2.41 11.40
C VAL A 135 3.87 -3.76 10.94
N ASN A 136 3.71 -4.81 11.73
CA ASN A 136 3.93 -6.16 11.22
C ASN A 136 2.79 -6.53 10.25
N PRO A 137 3.09 -7.00 9.01
CA PRO A 137 2.05 -7.34 8.05
C PRO A 137 1.14 -8.47 8.54
N GLY A 138 -0.12 -8.50 8.04
CA GLY A 138 -1.06 -9.59 8.30
C GLY A 138 -2.36 -9.20 9.00
N PHE A 139 -2.42 -8.12 9.76
CA PHE A 139 -3.63 -7.70 10.49
C PHE A 139 -3.83 -6.19 10.45
N GLY A 140 -5.08 -5.76 10.29
CA GLY A 140 -5.46 -4.36 10.39
C GLY A 140 -5.57 -3.86 11.84
N GLY A 141 -5.62 -2.53 12.03
CA GLY A 141 -5.87 -1.89 13.33
C GLY A 141 -4.70 -1.92 14.32
N GLN A 142 -3.49 -2.21 13.87
CA GLN A 142 -2.27 -2.19 14.68
C GLN A 142 -1.80 -0.76 14.96
N LYS A 143 -0.99 -0.62 16.02
CA LYS A 143 -0.35 0.65 16.38
C LYS A 143 0.81 0.94 15.44
N PHE A 144 0.88 2.17 14.95
CA PHE A 144 1.98 2.69 14.14
C PHE A 144 3.34 2.56 14.87
N LEU A 145 4.37 2.15 14.16
CA LEU A 145 5.74 2.02 14.65
C LEU A 145 6.57 3.22 14.17
N ASP A 146 6.84 4.16 15.06
CA ASP A 146 7.50 5.43 14.76
C ASP A 146 8.89 5.29 14.11
N LEU A 147 9.54 4.13 14.28
CA LEU A 147 10.83 3.80 13.65
C LEU A 147 10.79 3.86 12.11
N VAL A 148 9.59 3.73 11.50
CA VAL A 148 9.45 3.85 10.04
C VAL A 148 9.78 5.26 9.53
N LEU A 149 9.63 6.30 10.35
CA LEU A 149 9.87 7.69 9.94
C LEU A 149 11.34 7.91 9.52
N GLU A 150 12.30 7.38 10.29
CA GLU A 150 13.71 7.41 9.92
C GLU A 150 13.97 6.66 8.61
N LYS A 151 13.34 5.50 8.45
CA LYS A 151 13.44 4.69 7.23
C LYS A 151 12.85 5.41 6.01
N CYS A 152 11.72 6.13 6.18
CA CYS A 152 11.14 6.95 5.11
C CYS A 152 12.13 8.00 4.59
N LEU A 153 12.82 8.72 5.48
CA LEU A 153 13.83 9.71 5.10
C LEU A 153 14.95 9.08 4.25
N LYS A 154 15.49 7.95 4.68
CA LYS A 154 16.56 7.24 3.96
C LYS A 154 16.09 6.72 2.61
N VAL A 155 14.91 6.11 2.55
CA VAL A 155 14.32 5.62 1.30
C VAL A 155 14.02 6.78 0.35
N LYS A 156 13.54 7.93 0.85
CA LYS A 156 13.30 9.10 0.03
C LYS A 156 14.58 9.66 -0.61
N GLU A 157 15.71 9.59 0.09
CA GLU A 157 17.02 9.95 -0.47
C GLU A 157 17.44 8.98 -1.59
N LEU A 158 17.25 7.67 -1.41
CA LEU A 158 17.49 6.68 -2.46
C LEU A 158 16.60 6.91 -3.69
N ILE A 159 15.31 7.16 -3.47
CA ILE A 159 14.35 7.49 -4.53
C ILE A 159 14.81 8.71 -5.31
N LYS A 160 15.15 9.82 -4.63
CA LYS A 160 15.66 11.04 -5.27
C LYS A 160 16.90 10.77 -6.13
N ARG A 161 17.75 9.87 -5.70
CA ARG A 161 19.03 9.55 -6.38
C ARG A 161 18.85 8.62 -7.58
N TYR A 162 18.01 7.59 -7.49
CA TYR A 162 17.96 6.50 -8.46
C TYR A 162 16.70 6.49 -9.33
N ASN A 163 15.56 6.95 -8.79
CA ASN A 163 14.30 7.06 -9.54
C ASN A 163 13.39 8.15 -8.95
N PRO A 164 13.61 9.43 -9.28
CA PRO A 164 12.83 10.53 -8.71
C PRO A 164 11.32 10.48 -8.96
N SER A 165 10.86 9.67 -9.92
CA SER A 165 9.43 9.49 -10.22
C SER A 165 8.76 8.40 -9.37
N CYS A 166 9.54 7.60 -8.64
CA CYS A 166 9.01 6.55 -7.76
C CYS A 166 8.31 7.15 -6.55
N LEU A 167 7.12 6.66 -6.24
CA LEU A 167 6.36 7.07 -5.07
C LEU A 167 6.83 6.32 -3.82
N LEU A 168 6.85 7.00 -2.70
CA LEU A 168 7.02 6.40 -1.38
C LEU A 168 5.67 6.27 -0.69
N GLU A 169 5.30 5.05 -0.34
CA GLU A 169 4.08 4.71 0.36
C GLU A 169 4.37 4.14 1.75
N VAL A 170 3.45 4.35 2.70
CA VAL A 170 3.53 3.77 4.05
C VAL A 170 2.20 3.11 4.40
N ASP A 171 2.26 1.85 4.87
CA ASP A 171 1.10 1.09 5.32
C ASP A 171 1.24 0.64 6.78
N GLY A 172 0.19 0.94 7.54
CA GLY A 172 -0.02 0.46 8.91
C GLY A 172 -0.19 1.56 9.96
N GLY A 173 -1.35 1.61 10.58
CA GLY A 173 -1.65 2.48 11.72
C GLY A 173 -1.66 3.98 11.42
N VAL A 174 -1.74 4.38 10.15
CA VAL A 174 -1.79 5.79 9.74
C VAL A 174 -3.12 6.43 10.13
N ASN A 175 -3.04 7.64 10.69
CA ASN A 175 -4.18 8.43 11.15
C ASN A 175 -3.80 9.93 11.25
N ASP A 176 -4.71 10.75 11.76
CA ASP A 176 -4.56 12.19 11.92
C ASP A 176 -3.40 12.65 12.83
N LYS A 177 -2.90 11.77 13.69
CA LYS A 177 -1.84 12.09 14.65
C LYS A 177 -0.43 11.97 14.07
N ASN A 178 -0.24 11.07 13.08
CA ASN A 178 1.09 10.77 12.51
C ASN A 178 1.23 11.20 11.03
N ILE A 179 0.14 11.62 10.39
CA ILE A 179 0.16 12.01 8.97
C ILE A 179 1.10 13.17 8.68
N PHE A 180 1.22 14.14 9.59
CA PHE A 180 2.09 15.29 9.39
C PHE A 180 3.57 14.87 9.39
N GLU A 181 3.98 14.00 10.32
CA GLU A 181 5.35 13.47 10.41
C GLU A 181 5.72 12.65 9.17
N LEU A 182 4.79 11.84 8.66
CA LEU A 182 4.96 11.12 7.40
C LEU A 182 5.15 12.06 6.21
N GLN A 183 4.38 13.15 6.15
CA GLN A 183 4.55 14.18 5.13
C GLN A 183 5.94 14.84 5.21
N GLN A 184 6.42 15.17 6.41
CA GLN A 184 7.77 15.71 6.63
C GLN A 184 8.86 14.72 6.24
N ALA A 185 8.63 13.42 6.42
CA ALA A 185 9.54 12.36 6.00
C ALA A 185 9.52 12.13 4.47
N GLY A 186 8.69 12.86 3.73
CA GLY A 186 8.65 12.82 2.27
C GLY A 186 7.81 11.68 1.69
N VAL A 187 6.87 11.14 2.47
CA VAL A 187 5.90 10.13 2.01
C VAL A 187 4.92 10.76 1.01
N ASP A 188 4.65 10.06 -0.07
CA ASP A 188 3.77 10.51 -1.16
C ASP A 188 2.36 9.92 -1.04
N VAL A 189 2.25 8.67 -0.55
CA VAL A 189 1.01 7.90 -0.41
C VAL A 189 0.93 7.29 0.98
N VAL A 190 -0.25 7.30 1.59
CA VAL A 190 -0.50 6.62 2.86
C VAL A 190 -1.67 5.66 2.76
N VAL A 191 -1.47 4.46 3.31
CA VAL A 191 -2.53 3.48 3.48
C VAL A 191 -3.15 3.66 4.86
N SER A 192 -4.47 3.84 4.90
CA SER A 192 -5.21 3.99 6.16
C SER A 192 -6.50 3.18 6.12
N GLY A 193 -6.60 2.18 6.98
CA GLY A 193 -7.77 1.30 7.06
C GLY A 193 -8.72 1.73 8.17
N SER A 194 -8.45 1.26 9.38
CA SER A 194 -9.35 1.41 10.53
C SER A 194 -9.70 2.87 10.88
N TYR A 195 -8.82 3.81 10.68
CA TYR A 195 -9.07 5.24 10.91
C TYR A 195 -10.20 5.75 9.98
N ILE A 196 -10.13 5.39 8.69
CA ILE A 196 -11.12 5.81 7.69
C ILE A 196 -12.43 5.05 7.88
N PHE A 197 -12.39 3.70 7.88
CA PHE A 197 -13.62 2.88 7.88
C PHE A 197 -14.41 2.94 9.19
N LYS A 198 -13.78 3.29 10.33
CA LYS A 198 -14.49 3.55 11.61
C LYS A 198 -14.96 5.00 11.77
N SER A 199 -14.57 5.90 10.85
CA SER A 199 -15.03 7.29 10.88
C SER A 199 -16.52 7.37 10.56
N LYS A 200 -17.22 8.32 11.22
CA LYS A 200 -18.63 8.67 10.92
C LYS A 200 -18.76 9.31 9.53
N ASP A 201 -17.74 10.08 9.12
CA ASP A 201 -17.63 10.69 7.80
C ASP A 201 -16.28 10.31 7.19
N ARG A 202 -16.33 9.30 6.33
CA ARG A 202 -15.13 8.73 5.68
C ARG A 202 -14.51 9.67 4.67
N LYS A 203 -15.35 10.44 3.96
CA LYS A 203 -14.86 11.42 2.98
C LYS A 203 -14.08 12.53 3.67
N LEU A 204 -14.61 13.05 4.77
CA LEU A 204 -13.92 14.06 5.57
C LEU A 204 -12.63 13.50 6.20
N ALA A 205 -12.61 12.23 6.63
CA ALA A 205 -11.40 11.59 7.14
C ALA A 205 -10.31 11.48 6.07
N ILE A 206 -10.67 11.11 4.82
CA ILE A 206 -9.76 11.06 3.68
C ILE A 206 -9.22 12.46 3.37
N GLU A 207 -10.10 13.47 3.24
CA GLU A 207 -9.70 14.86 2.98
C GLU A 207 -8.78 15.41 4.07
N GLY A 208 -9.02 15.04 5.33
CA GLY A 208 -8.15 15.39 6.45
C GLY A 208 -6.72 14.85 6.30
N LEU A 209 -6.58 13.61 5.85
CA LEU A 209 -5.27 13.02 5.56
C LEU A 209 -4.62 13.62 4.29
N GLN A 210 -5.40 13.87 3.23
CA GLN A 210 -4.88 14.48 1.98
C GLN A 210 -4.34 15.89 2.21
N ASN A 211 -5.00 16.66 3.08
CA ASN A 211 -4.70 18.07 3.35
C ASN A 211 -4.03 18.29 4.71
N ALA A 212 -3.35 17.28 5.25
CA ALA A 212 -2.72 17.36 6.55
C ALA A 212 -1.85 18.63 6.68
N ARG A 213 -2.09 19.40 7.73
CA ARG A 213 -1.33 20.61 8.08
C ARG A 213 -0.76 20.41 9.48
N GLN A 214 0.31 21.14 9.79
CA GLN A 214 0.85 21.13 11.14
C GLN A 214 -0.27 21.41 12.14
N PRO A 215 -0.44 20.61 13.21
CA PRO A 215 -1.37 20.92 14.29
C PRO A 215 -1.08 22.34 14.80
N LEU A 216 -2.13 23.14 14.96
CA LEU A 216 -1.98 24.42 15.65
C LEU A 216 -1.55 24.11 17.09
N ALA A 217 -0.39 24.65 17.49
CA ALA A 217 0.19 24.49 18.83
C ALA A 217 -0.73 25.05 19.92
#